data_b1c520e1a4a4b70d1f9f04944b8cb448
#
_entry.id   b1c520e1a4a4b70d1f9f04944b8cb448
#
_cell.length_a   1.000
_cell.length_b   1.000
_cell.length_c   1.000
_cell.angle_alpha   90.00
_cell.angle_beta   90.00
_cell.angle_gamma   90.00
#
_symmetry.space_group_name_H-M   'P 1'
#
loop_
_entity.id
_entity.type
_entity.pdbx_description
1 polymer ?
#
loop_
_entity_poly.entity_id
_entity_poly.type
_entity_poly.pdbx_seq_one_letter_code
_entity_poly.pdbx_strand_id
1 'polypeptide(L)'
;MSRPGLVANAQVSPPGSHKPNTAVPQAYYNKVFGIKRLTTETGAGQWGSALSFACQLFGLDLKVYMVRISFDQNPFRKLMMQTWGAKCVPSPSQDTNAGRKILAEMPDTPGSLGIAISEAIEDAVTSKDTRYSLGSVLNHVLMHQTVIGLEAQKQMAKIGVYPDVVIGWGGGLQFCWHLIPICA
;
A
#
# COMPACT_ATOMS: atom_id res chain seq x y z
N MET A 1 3.50 -36.78 16.75
CA MET A 1 4.15 -35.49 17.10
C MET A 1 3.57 -34.44 16.18
N SER A 2 2.89 -33.40 16.70
CA SER A 2 2.40 -32.28 15.91
C SER A 2 3.61 -31.50 15.39
N ARG A 3 3.71 -31.29 14.08
CA ARG A 3 4.74 -30.45 13.50
C ARG A 3 4.46 -28.99 13.92
N PRO A 4 5.48 -28.24 14.34
CA PRO A 4 5.29 -26.84 14.68
C PRO A 4 4.84 -26.05 13.46
N GLY A 5 3.85 -25.18 13.61
CA GLY A 5 3.45 -24.24 12.58
C GLY A 5 4.56 -23.21 12.32
N LEU A 6 4.88 -22.97 11.05
CA LEU A 6 5.80 -21.92 10.62
C LEU A 6 5.00 -20.67 10.28
N VAL A 7 5.45 -19.50 10.73
CA VAL A 7 4.82 -18.22 10.46
C VAL A 7 5.79 -17.32 9.70
N ALA A 8 5.40 -16.90 8.49
CA ALA A 8 6.09 -15.82 7.78
C ALA A 8 5.65 -14.47 8.36
N ASN A 9 6.58 -13.75 8.99
CA ASN A 9 6.30 -12.47 9.62
C ASN A 9 6.86 -11.30 8.80
N ALA A 10 5.99 -10.60 8.07
CA ALA A 10 6.34 -9.39 7.32
C ALA A 10 6.14 -8.08 8.12
N GLN A 11 5.78 -8.16 9.39
CA GLN A 11 5.49 -6.99 10.23
C GLN A 11 6.73 -6.28 10.78
N VAL A 12 7.90 -6.85 10.60
CA VAL A 12 9.18 -6.25 11.02
C VAL A 12 9.69 -5.15 10.09
N SER A 13 8.98 -4.84 9.02
CA SER A 13 9.31 -3.72 8.13
C SER A 13 8.99 -2.36 8.80
N PRO A 14 9.67 -1.25 8.44
CA PRO A 14 9.44 0.07 9.05
C PRO A 14 7.97 0.51 9.11
N PRO A 15 7.15 0.34 8.06
CA PRO A 15 5.71 0.64 8.13
C PRO A 15 4.85 -0.48 8.75
N GLY A 16 5.45 -1.58 9.20
CA GLY A 16 4.75 -2.67 9.88
C GLY A 16 3.82 -3.50 8.98
N SER A 17 4.19 -3.73 7.71
CA SER A 17 3.41 -4.55 6.77
C SER A 17 4.27 -5.11 5.63
N HIS A 18 3.69 -6.01 4.81
CA HIS A 18 4.32 -6.54 3.59
C HIS A 18 4.36 -5.54 2.42
N LYS A 19 3.63 -4.43 2.50
CA LYS A 19 3.43 -3.48 1.40
C LYS A 19 4.71 -2.77 0.91
N PRO A 20 5.80 -2.60 1.68
CA PRO A 20 7.05 -2.08 1.16
C PRO A 20 7.63 -2.86 -0.03
N ASN A 21 7.37 -4.18 -0.12
CA ASN A 21 7.82 -5.00 -1.24
C ASN A 21 7.30 -4.51 -2.60
N THR A 22 6.17 -3.84 -2.64
CA THR A 22 5.66 -3.20 -3.86
C THR A 22 5.84 -1.67 -3.83
N ALA A 23 5.82 -1.02 -2.67
CA ALA A 23 5.99 0.42 -2.56
C ALA A 23 7.38 0.88 -3.04
N VAL A 24 8.43 0.17 -2.63
CA VAL A 24 9.82 0.47 -3.00
C VAL A 24 10.04 0.37 -4.51
N PRO A 25 9.71 -0.73 -5.21
CA PRO A 25 9.82 -0.78 -6.67
C PRO A 25 8.98 0.28 -7.37
N GLN A 26 7.75 0.53 -6.94
CA GLN A 26 6.91 1.55 -7.56
C GLN A 26 7.53 2.96 -7.43
N ALA A 27 8.02 3.33 -6.26
CA ALA A 27 8.70 4.61 -6.06
C ALA A 27 9.99 4.68 -6.89
N TYR A 28 10.81 3.63 -6.89
CA TYR A 28 12.05 3.57 -7.66
C TYR A 28 11.82 3.78 -9.16
N TYR A 29 10.94 3.01 -9.78
CA TYR A 29 10.67 3.14 -11.21
C TYR A 29 10.05 4.49 -11.58
N ASN A 30 9.16 5.03 -10.75
CA ASN A 30 8.63 6.37 -10.98
C ASN A 30 9.74 7.43 -10.94
N LYS A 31 10.70 7.31 -10.01
CA LYS A 31 11.87 8.19 -9.96
C LYS A 31 12.74 8.06 -11.22
N VAL A 32 13.00 6.83 -11.67
CA VAL A 32 13.77 6.57 -12.91
C VAL A 32 13.09 7.20 -14.15
N PHE A 33 11.75 7.17 -14.19
CA PHE A 33 10.98 7.80 -15.27
C PHE A 33 10.82 9.32 -15.13
N GLY A 34 11.50 9.97 -14.18
CA GLY A 34 11.49 11.42 -14.01
C GLY A 34 10.23 11.98 -13.36
N ILE A 35 9.38 11.13 -12.77
CA ILE A 35 8.21 11.56 -12.00
C ILE A 35 8.69 12.24 -10.72
N LYS A 36 8.01 13.33 -10.33
CA LYS A 36 8.36 14.10 -9.14
C LYS A 36 7.44 13.84 -7.96
N ARG A 37 6.18 13.52 -8.23
CA ARG A 37 5.15 13.34 -7.22
C ARG A 37 4.31 12.08 -7.48
N LEU A 38 3.95 11.39 -6.41
CA LEU A 38 2.93 10.34 -6.44
C LEU A 38 1.68 10.77 -5.70
N THR A 39 0.54 10.25 -6.14
CA THR A 39 -0.73 10.29 -5.40
C THR A 39 -1.21 8.89 -5.15
N THR A 40 -1.89 8.70 -4.04
CA THR A 40 -2.48 7.40 -3.70
C THR A 40 -3.63 7.57 -2.72
N GLU A 41 -4.46 6.55 -2.66
CA GLU A 41 -5.44 6.37 -1.59
C GLU A 41 -4.88 5.50 -0.46
N THR A 42 -5.56 5.52 0.67
CA THR A 42 -5.35 4.53 1.72
C THR A 42 -6.62 4.37 2.57
N GLY A 43 -6.97 3.14 2.91
CA GLY A 43 -8.04 2.84 3.86
C GLY A 43 -7.59 3.11 5.29
N ALA A 44 -7.10 2.09 5.99
CA ALA A 44 -6.62 2.18 7.37
C ALA A 44 -5.19 2.80 7.51
N GLY A 45 -4.56 3.22 6.43
CA GLY A 45 -3.25 3.90 6.44
C GLY A 45 -2.04 3.01 6.17
N GLN A 46 -2.19 1.70 6.02
CA GLN A 46 -1.04 0.80 5.81
C GLN A 46 -0.35 1.03 4.47
N TRP A 47 -1.11 1.15 3.39
CA TRP A 47 -0.55 1.45 2.08
C TRP A 47 0.06 2.84 2.01
N GLY A 48 -0.66 3.86 2.50
CA GLY A 48 -0.14 5.22 2.60
C GLY A 48 1.19 5.29 3.36
N SER A 49 1.31 4.60 4.49
CA SER A 49 2.55 4.54 5.27
C SER A 49 3.70 3.87 4.50
N ALA A 50 3.43 2.75 3.81
CA ALA A 50 4.45 2.04 3.04
C ALA A 50 4.97 2.87 1.86
N LEU A 51 4.07 3.55 1.15
CA LEU A 51 4.46 4.39 0.02
C LEU A 51 5.15 5.68 0.50
N SER A 52 4.74 6.26 1.64
CA SER A 52 5.43 7.41 2.24
C SER A 52 6.89 7.08 2.57
N PHE A 53 7.12 5.93 3.19
CA PHE A 53 8.47 5.43 3.45
C PHE A 53 9.28 5.29 2.15
N ALA A 54 8.72 4.66 1.12
CA ALA A 54 9.40 4.47 -0.16
C ALA A 54 9.68 5.80 -0.87
N CYS A 55 8.73 6.74 -0.88
CA CYS A 55 8.91 8.06 -1.48
C CYS A 55 10.01 8.86 -0.77
N GLN A 56 10.11 8.77 0.55
CA GLN A 56 11.18 9.38 1.34
C GLN A 56 12.56 8.85 0.90
N LEU A 57 12.70 7.54 0.67
CA LEU A 57 13.97 6.93 0.23
C LEU A 57 14.45 7.47 -1.13
N PHE A 58 13.53 7.75 -2.04
CA PHE A 58 13.86 8.17 -3.40
C PHE A 58 13.67 9.67 -3.67
N GLY A 59 13.32 10.46 -2.65
CA GLY A 59 13.10 11.91 -2.78
C GLY A 59 11.95 12.23 -3.74
N LEU A 60 10.82 11.55 -3.58
CA LEU A 60 9.57 11.81 -4.29
C LEU A 60 8.57 12.47 -3.35
N ASP A 61 7.85 13.46 -3.85
CA ASP A 61 6.69 13.99 -3.13
C ASP A 61 5.54 13.01 -3.16
N LEU A 62 4.76 12.96 -2.06
CA LEU A 62 3.59 12.09 -1.97
C LEU A 62 2.39 12.82 -1.37
N LYS A 63 1.23 12.63 -2.00
CA LYS A 63 -0.07 13.01 -1.44
C LYS A 63 -0.94 11.78 -1.26
N VAL A 64 -1.46 11.61 -0.05
CA VAL A 64 -2.26 10.44 0.36
C VAL A 64 -3.67 10.87 0.71
N TYR A 65 -4.65 10.31 0.03
CA TYR A 65 -6.07 10.47 0.33
C TYR A 65 -6.50 9.34 1.26
N MET A 66 -6.67 9.64 2.54
CA MET A 66 -7.04 8.65 3.56
C MET A 66 -8.53 8.69 3.83
N VAL A 67 -9.18 7.53 3.85
CA VAL A 67 -10.61 7.41 4.19
C VAL A 67 -10.89 8.16 5.50
N ARG A 68 -11.86 9.07 5.50
CA ARG A 68 -12.14 10.04 6.58
C ARG A 68 -12.24 9.38 7.95
N ILE A 69 -13.06 8.35 8.09
CA ILE A 69 -13.22 7.67 9.37
C ILE A 69 -11.89 7.13 9.91
N SER A 70 -11.04 6.59 9.04
CA SER A 70 -9.71 6.09 9.44
C SER A 70 -8.73 7.22 9.72
N PHE A 71 -8.82 8.34 9.01
CA PHE A 71 -8.01 9.53 9.26
C PHE A 71 -8.26 10.10 10.66
N ASP A 72 -9.52 10.08 11.12
CA ASP A 72 -9.90 10.58 12.44
C ASP A 72 -9.56 9.57 13.55
N GLN A 73 -9.77 8.28 13.31
CA GLN A 73 -9.58 7.22 14.31
C GLN A 73 -8.12 6.74 14.45
N ASN A 74 -7.28 6.93 13.43
CA ASN A 74 -5.90 6.44 13.39
C ASN A 74 -4.86 7.57 13.29
N PRO A 75 -4.74 8.47 14.28
CA PRO A 75 -3.85 9.62 14.22
C PRO A 75 -2.37 9.23 14.07
N PHE A 76 -1.95 8.09 14.62
CA PHE A 76 -0.57 7.60 14.50
C PHE A 76 -0.18 7.23 13.07
N ARG A 77 -1.11 6.70 12.26
CA ARG A 77 -0.86 6.42 10.84
C ARG A 77 -0.63 7.70 10.05
N LYS A 78 -1.46 8.71 10.30
CA LYS A 78 -1.29 10.05 9.71
C LYS A 78 0.07 10.65 10.09
N LEU A 79 0.40 10.63 11.39
CA LEU A 79 1.67 11.16 11.88
C LEU A 79 2.87 10.43 11.25
N MET A 80 2.82 9.11 11.13
CA MET A 80 3.85 8.31 10.48
C MET A 80 4.07 8.72 9.02
N MET A 81 2.99 8.89 8.24
CA MET A 81 3.07 9.36 6.85
C MET A 81 3.68 10.77 6.76
N GLN A 82 3.28 11.68 7.66
CA GLN A 82 3.82 13.04 7.73
C GLN A 82 5.31 13.06 8.14
N THR A 83 5.73 12.19 9.04
CA THR A 83 7.14 12.03 9.43
C THR A 83 8.03 11.64 8.24
N TRP A 84 7.48 10.87 7.29
CA TRP A 84 8.15 10.53 6.04
C TRP A 84 7.87 11.53 4.90
N GLY A 85 7.39 12.73 5.22
CA GLY A 85 7.24 13.85 4.29
C GLY A 85 5.97 13.80 3.43
N ALA A 86 5.06 12.85 3.62
CA ALA A 86 3.85 12.78 2.83
C ALA A 86 2.78 13.78 3.31
N LYS A 87 2.05 14.37 2.37
CA LYS A 87 0.84 15.14 2.64
C LYS A 87 -0.36 14.19 2.74
N CYS A 88 -0.84 13.91 3.94
CA CYS A 88 -2.02 13.08 4.17
C CYS A 88 -3.26 13.97 4.40
N VAL A 89 -4.30 13.75 3.60
CA VAL A 89 -5.58 14.49 3.67
C VAL A 89 -6.76 13.54 3.83
N PRO A 90 -7.82 13.94 4.57
CA PRO A 90 -9.02 13.13 4.68
C PRO A 90 -9.80 13.11 3.35
N SER A 91 -10.33 11.95 2.99
CA SER A 91 -11.19 11.77 1.80
C SER A 91 -12.63 11.44 2.24
N PRO A 92 -13.65 12.13 1.69
CA PRO A 92 -13.58 13.17 0.65
C PRO A 92 -12.94 14.47 1.14
N SER A 93 -12.24 15.16 0.22
CA SER A 93 -11.54 16.42 0.48
C SER A 93 -12.09 17.57 -0.36
N GLN A 94 -11.68 18.79 -0.02
CA GLN A 94 -11.97 19.98 -0.84
C GLN A 94 -10.97 20.18 -2.00
N ASP A 95 -9.95 19.34 -2.08
CA ASP A 95 -8.85 19.50 -3.04
C ASP A 95 -9.23 19.04 -4.46
N THR A 96 -10.25 18.19 -4.59
CA THR A 96 -10.69 17.57 -5.86
C THR A 96 -12.15 17.89 -6.17
N ASN A 97 -12.54 17.81 -7.45
CA ASN A 97 -13.94 17.97 -7.85
C ASN A 97 -14.79 16.80 -7.31
N ALA A 98 -14.29 15.59 -7.38
CA ALA A 98 -14.94 14.40 -6.84
C ALA A 98 -15.21 14.56 -5.34
N GLY A 99 -14.22 14.99 -4.57
CA GLY A 99 -14.38 15.22 -3.13
C GLY A 99 -15.38 16.32 -2.80
N ARG A 100 -15.29 17.46 -3.48
CA ARG A 100 -16.24 18.59 -3.29
C ARG A 100 -17.68 18.19 -3.58
N LYS A 101 -17.93 17.44 -4.66
CA LYS A 101 -19.26 16.95 -5.02
C LYS A 101 -19.85 16.07 -3.92
N ILE A 102 -19.09 15.11 -3.43
CA ILE A 102 -19.52 14.20 -2.35
C ILE A 102 -19.80 14.97 -1.06
N LEU A 103 -18.95 15.93 -0.69
CA LEU A 103 -19.13 16.75 0.51
C LEU A 103 -20.34 17.68 0.41
N ALA A 104 -20.70 18.13 -0.79
CA ALA A 104 -21.91 18.93 -1.00
C ALA A 104 -23.20 18.09 -0.83
N GLU A 105 -23.16 16.83 -1.27
CA GLU A 105 -24.30 15.89 -1.14
C GLU A 105 -24.39 15.30 0.28
N MET A 106 -23.26 14.95 0.90
CA MET A 106 -23.17 14.29 2.20
C MET A 106 -21.99 14.87 3.03
N PRO A 107 -22.18 16.00 3.73
CA PRO A 107 -21.12 16.65 4.51
C PRO A 107 -20.49 15.77 5.60
N ASP A 108 -21.30 14.91 6.24
CA ASP A 108 -20.88 14.06 7.37
C ASP A 108 -20.49 12.63 6.94
N THR A 109 -20.23 12.42 5.66
CA THR A 109 -19.85 11.09 5.15
C THR A 109 -18.58 10.56 5.81
N PRO A 110 -18.57 9.28 6.23
CA PRO A 110 -17.34 8.63 6.76
C PRO A 110 -16.28 8.43 5.68
N GLY A 111 -16.60 8.69 4.41
CA GLY A 111 -15.76 8.38 3.27
C GLY A 111 -15.79 6.90 2.89
N SER A 112 -15.16 6.60 1.76
CA SER A 112 -14.95 5.23 1.30
C SER A 112 -13.65 5.12 0.51
N LEU A 113 -13.15 3.89 0.37
CA LEU A 113 -11.95 3.65 -0.42
C LEU A 113 -12.15 4.04 -1.90
N GLY A 114 -13.32 3.80 -2.46
CA GLY A 114 -13.66 4.20 -3.83
C GLY A 114 -13.61 5.71 -4.06
N ILE A 115 -14.09 6.50 -3.10
CA ILE A 115 -13.99 7.97 -3.15
C ILE A 115 -12.52 8.40 -3.11
N ALA A 116 -11.73 7.84 -2.18
CA ALA A 116 -10.32 8.16 -2.05
C ALA A 116 -9.51 7.80 -3.32
N ILE A 117 -9.84 6.69 -3.98
CA ILE A 117 -9.27 6.29 -5.28
C ILE A 117 -9.61 7.34 -6.35
N SER A 118 -10.87 7.75 -6.44
CA SER A 118 -11.32 8.74 -7.44
C SER A 118 -10.59 10.08 -7.27
N GLU A 119 -10.42 10.53 -6.04
CA GLU A 119 -9.68 11.76 -5.73
C GLU A 119 -8.19 11.64 -6.07
N ALA A 120 -7.55 10.53 -5.72
CA ALA A 120 -6.14 10.30 -6.02
C ALA A 120 -5.87 10.22 -7.53
N ILE A 121 -6.77 9.60 -8.30
CA ILE A 121 -6.68 9.55 -9.76
C ILE A 121 -6.91 10.95 -10.36
N GLU A 122 -7.92 11.69 -9.92
CA GLU A 122 -8.18 13.05 -10.39
C GLU A 122 -6.96 13.95 -10.20
N ASP A 123 -6.34 13.91 -9.01
CA ASP A 123 -5.12 14.66 -8.71
C ASP A 123 -3.94 14.24 -9.61
N ALA A 124 -3.80 12.95 -9.90
CA ALA A 124 -2.74 12.46 -10.79
C ALA A 124 -2.91 12.96 -12.24
N VAL A 125 -4.13 12.91 -12.78
CA VAL A 125 -4.40 13.27 -14.19
C VAL A 125 -4.29 14.79 -14.44
N THR A 126 -4.51 15.59 -13.39
CA THR A 126 -4.43 17.05 -13.50
C THR A 126 -3.00 17.61 -13.47
N SER A 127 -2.00 16.79 -13.18
CA SER A 127 -0.60 17.19 -13.02
C SER A 127 0.34 16.37 -13.91
N LYS A 128 1.16 17.04 -14.75
CA LYS A 128 2.06 16.37 -15.70
C LYS A 128 3.15 15.50 -15.05
N ASP A 129 3.67 15.91 -13.89
CA ASP A 129 4.79 15.27 -13.20
C ASP A 129 4.30 14.34 -12.05
N THR A 130 3.03 13.98 -12.07
CA THR A 130 2.39 13.18 -11.01
C THR A 130 1.85 11.89 -11.59
N ARG A 131 1.98 10.81 -10.83
CA ARG A 131 1.37 9.51 -11.14
C ARG A 131 0.63 8.95 -9.95
N TYR A 132 -0.42 8.19 -10.25
CA TYR A 132 -1.16 7.41 -9.28
C TYR A 132 -0.45 6.09 -9.00
N SER A 133 -0.37 5.70 -7.74
CA SER A 133 0.17 4.42 -7.28
C SER A 133 -0.87 3.66 -6.47
N LEU A 134 -0.97 2.35 -6.68
CA LEU A 134 -1.90 1.46 -6.00
C LEU A 134 -1.16 0.30 -5.34
N GLY A 135 -1.52 -0.03 -4.09
CA GLY A 135 -0.84 -1.01 -3.25
C GLY A 135 -1.41 -2.42 -3.26
N SER A 136 -2.35 -2.73 -4.15
CA SER A 136 -3.01 -4.04 -4.22
C SER A 136 -3.66 -4.27 -5.60
N VAL A 137 -4.18 -5.48 -5.83
CA VAL A 137 -5.04 -5.92 -6.95
C VAL A 137 -4.38 -5.95 -8.33
N LEU A 138 -3.42 -5.10 -8.63
CA LEU A 138 -2.78 -5.00 -9.95
C LEU A 138 -1.67 -6.06 -10.12
N ASN A 139 -1.51 -6.55 -11.35
CA ASN A 139 -0.55 -7.61 -11.68
C ASN A 139 0.88 -7.27 -11.27
N HIS A 140 1.35 -6.03 -11.47
CA HIS A 140 2.69 -5.64 -11.06
C HIS A 140 2.86 -5.65 -9.53
N VAL A 141 1.81 -5.29 -8.78
CA VAL A 141 1.82 -5.40 -7.31
C VAL A 141 1.94 -6.85 -6.88
N LEU A 142 1.17 -7.74 -7.51
CA LEU A 142 1.22 -9.18 -7.25
C LEU A 142 2.61 -9.72 -7.55
N MET A 143 3.19 -9.38 -8.71
CA MET A 143 4.55 -9.78 -9.08
C MET A 143 5.60 -9.32 -8.07
N HIS A 144 5.56 -8.08 -7.60
CA HIS A 144 6.47 -7.58 -6.57
C HIS A 144 6.35 -8.38 -5.25
N GLN A 145 5.16 -8.84 -4.92
CA GLN A 145 4.90 -9.58 -3.68
C GLN A 145 5.40 -11.04 -3.73
N THR A 146 5.71 -11.59 -4.90
CA THR A 146 6.26 -12.96 -5.03
C THR A 146 7.59 -13.15 -4.28
N VAL A 147 8.30 -12.07 -3.99
CA VAL A 147 9.55 -12.11 -3.20
C VAL A 147 9.33 -12.81 -1.85
N ILE A 148 8.16 -12.67 -1.23
CA ILE A 148 7.83 -13.30 0.05
C ILE A 148 7.86 -14.84 -0.09
N GLY A 149 7.21 -15.38 -1.11
CA GLY A 149 7.20 -16.82 -1.38
C GLY A 149 8.59 -17.36 -1.77
N LEU A 150 9.32 -16.62 -2.61
CA LEU A 150 10.69 -16.97 -3.01
C LEU A 150 11.67 -17.01 -1.83
N GLU A 151 11.56 -16.05 -0.90
CA GLU A 151 12.35 -16.05 0.33
C GLU A 151 11.92 -17.18 1.29
N ALA A 152 10.62 -17.41 1.44
CA ALA A 152 10.09 -18.49 2.27
C ALA A 152 10.61 -19.86 1.80
N GLN A 153 10.66 -20.14 0.49
CA GLN A 153 11.25 -21.35 -0.05
C GLN A 153 12.71 -21.53 0.41
N LYS A 154 13.51 -20.47 0.28
CA LYS A 154 14.94 -20.50 0.68
C LYS A 154 15.11 -20.70 2.18
N GLN A 155 14.23 -20.09 2.98
CA GLN A 155 14.25 -20.23 4.45
C GLN A 155 13.87 -21.65 4.85
N MET A 156 12.81 -22.21 4.27
CA MET A 156 12.37 -23.60 4.51
C MET A 156 13.43 -24.62 4.11
N ALA A 157 14.08 -24.42 2.96
CA ALA A 157 15.19 -25.29 2.53
C ALA A 157 16.35 -25.30 3.52
N LYS A 158 16.69 -24.15 4.13
CA LYS A 158 17.76 -24.07 5.15
C LYS A 158 17.46 -24.86 6.42
N ILE A 159 16.21 -24.96 6.81
CA ILE A 159 15.79 -25.70 8.02
C ILE A 159 15.33 -27.13 7.71
N GLY A 160 15.39 -27.54 6.46
CA GLY A 160 15.01 -28.91 6.03
C GLY A 160 13.53 -29.23 6.19
N VAL A 161 12.66 -28.23 6.13
CA VAL A 161 11.20 -28.37 6.30
C VAL A 161 10.47 -27.88 5.06
N TYR A 162 9.43 -28.62 4.68
CA TYR A 162 8.48 -28.16 3.65
C TYR A 162 7.06 -28.26 4.21
N PRO A 163 6.19 -27.28 4.03
CA PRO A 163 4.83 -27.29 4.59
C PRO A 163 3.92 -28.24 3.80
N ASP A 164 3.10 -29.01 4.51
CA ASP A 164 2.03 -29.83 3.91
C ASP A 164 0.81 -28.96 3.54
N VAL A 165 0.61 -27.86 4.27
CA VAL A 165 -0.50 -26.90 4.09
C VAL A 165 0.00 -25.50 4.29
N VAL A 166 -0.39 -24.59 3.39
CA VAL A 166 -0.10 -23.15 3.49
C VAL A 166 -1.40 -22.40 3.66
N ILE A 167 -1.50 -21.61 4.72
CA ILE A 167 -2.69 -20.82 5.05
C ILE A 167 -2.31 -19.34 5.01
N GLY A 168 -3.14 -18.53 4.35
CA GLY A 168 -2.95 -17.09 4.32
C GLY A 168 -4.28 -16.34 4.29
N TRP A 169 -4.23 -15.08 4.68
CA TRP A 169 -5.39 -14.19 4.62
C TRP A 169 -5.46 -13.50 3.26
N GLY A 170 -6.55 -13.70 2.52
CA GLY A 170 -6.76 -13.14 1.19
C GLY A 170 -7.62 -11.89 1.20
N GLY A 171 -7.07 -10.78 1.68
CA GLY A 171 -7.68 -9.46 1.51
C GLY A 171 -7.37 -8.84 0.13
N GLY A 172 -7.74 -9.51 -0.96
CA GLY A 172 -7.35 -9.20 -2.33
C GLY A 172 -6.50 -10.32 -2.94
N LEU A 173 -6.20 -10.26 -4.23
CA LEU A 173 -5.45 -11.29 -4.97
C LEU A 173 -3.98 -11.48 -4.51
N GLN A 174 -3.51 -10.68 -3.57
CA GLN A 174 -2.12 -10.69 -3.08
C GLN A 174 -1.68 -12.04 -2.53
N PHE A 175 -2.59 -12.78 -1.91
CA PHE A 175 -2.31 -14.08 -1.32
C PHE A 175 -1.82 -15.10 -2.34
N CYS A 176 -2.42 -15.14 -3.51
CA CYS A 176 -2.07 -16.13 -4.54
C CYS A 176 -0.59 -16.04 -4.96
N TRP A 177 -0.03 -14.85 -5.09
CA TRP A 177 1.34 -14.67 -5.55
C TRP A 177 2.39 -14.91 -4.48
N HIS A 178 2.04 -14.76 -3.21
CA HIS A 178 2.91 -15.18 -2.12
C HIS A 178 3.09 -16.70 -2.10
N LEU A 179 2.09 -17.46 -2.59
CA LEU A 179 2.07 -18.92 -2.56
C LEU A 179 2.59 -19.56 -3.84
N ILE A 180 2.46 -18.92 -5.01
CA ILE A 180 2.86 -19.51 -6.29
C ILE A 180 4.27 -20.13 -6.22
N PRO A 181 5.30 -19.46 -5.69
CA PRO A 181 6.62 -20.07 -5.57
C PRO A 181 6.69 -21.26 -4.61
N ILE A 182 5.74 -21.38 -3.67
CA ILE A 182 5.74 -22.45 -2.66
C ILE A 182 4.99 -23.68 -3.16
N CYS A 183 4.00 -23.48 -4.04
CA CYS A 183 3.15 -24.55 -4.55
C CYS A 183 3.60 -25.08 -5.93
N ALA A 184 4.61 -24.47 -6.54
CA ALA A 184 5.22 -24.91 -7.80
C ALA A 184 6.39 -25.85 -7.57
#